data_ba81236767202ec8d6c775c311a987bd
#
_entry.id   ba81236767202ec8d6c775c311a987bd
#
_cell.length_a   1.000
_cell.length_b   1.000
_cell.length_c   1.000
_cell.angle_alpha   90.00
_cell.angle_beta   90.00
_cell.angle_gamma   90.00
#
_symmetry.space_group_name_H-M   'P 1'
#
loop_
_entity.id
_entity.type
_entity.pdbx_description
1 polymer ?
#
loop_
_entity_poly.entity_id
_entity_poly.type
_entity_poly.pdbx_seq_one_letter_code
_entity_poly.pdbx_strand_id
1 'polypeptide(L)'
;MDIDYRPYTWESEDKAKEIYNLAGDYCSGIIGNDDEFAILSGNYDDGLGYAKKISSNCDLVIYKMGEKGSITFANNEEIQRGTFPVKPLKPTGAGDAFMGSLIGAILKNYDLQKAIEIGSAAAAIVVTKVGCAPAMPDLDEVLDFMKNNNINKGER
;
A
#
# COMPACT_ATOMS: atom_id res chain seq x y z
N MET A 1 5.48 6.38 6.37
CA MET A 1 4.22 7.17 6.39
C MET A 1 3.19 6.42 5.55
N ASP A 2 1.97 6.19 6.06
CA ASP A 2 0.78 5.91 5.25
C ASP A 2 0.11 7.26 4.96
N ILE A 3 -0.25 7.51 3.71
CA ILE A 3 -0.85 8.81 3.34
C ILE A 3 -2.25 8.91 3.93
N ASP A 4 -3.07 7.86 3.77
CA ASP A 4 -4.43 7.72 4.35
C ASP A 4 -5.25 9.01 4.28
N TYR A 5 -5.34 9.60 3.09
CA TYR A 5 -6.05 10.86 2.89
C TYR A 5 -7.54 10.75 3.16
N ARG A 6 -8.06 11.68 3.98
CA ARG A 6 -9.49 11.82 4.29
C ARG A 6 -9.92 13.26 4.06
N PRO A 7 -10.67 13.58 2.98
CA PRO A 7 -11.02 14.97 2.61
C PRO A 7 -11.62 15.78 3.76
N TYR A 8 -12.46 15.15 4.57
CA TYR A 8 -13.18 15.81 5.67
C TYR A 8 -12.32 16.15 6.91
N THR A 9 -11.07 15.71 6.94
CA THR A 9 -10.12 16.02 8.04
C THR A 9 -9.21 17.21 7.74
N TRP A 10 -9.26 17.70 6.51
CA TRP A 10 -8.39 18.77 6.03
C TRP A 10 -9.17 20.05 5.69
N GLU A 11 -8.55 21.19 5.90
CA GLU A 11 -9.07 22.50 5.50
C GLU A 11 -9.22 22.62 3.97
N SER A 12 -8.24 22.07 3.24
CA SER A 12 -8.24 21.96 1.78
C SER A 12 -7.30 20.86 1.32
N GLU A 13 -7.45 20.44 0.07
CA GLU A 13 -6.54 19.50 -0.59
C GLU A 13 -5.12 20.06 -0.72
N ASP A 14 -4.99 21.35 -1.06
CA ASP A 14 -3.70 22.03 -1.13
C ASP A 14 -2.97 22.01 0.23
N LYS A 15 -3.73 22.18 1.33
CA LYS A 15 -3.15 22.11 2.67
C LYS A 15 -2.72 20.70 3.03
N ALA A 16 -3.51 19.69 2.68
CA ALA A 16 -3.14 18.29 2.83
C ALA A 16 -1.86 17.97 2.04
N LYS A 17 -1.81 18.35 0.77
CA LYS A 17 -0.65 18.20 -0.11
C LYS A 17 0.62 18.83 0.50
N GLU A 18 0.52 20.08 0.96
CA GLU A 18 1.66 20.79 1.59
C GLU A 18 2.19 19.98 2.78
N ILE A 19 1.31 19.57 3.70
CA ILE A 19 1.71 18.90 4.93
C ILE A 19 2.21 17.48 4.69
N TYR A 20 1.55 16.69 3.80
CA TYR A 20 2.04 15.36 3.45
C TYR A 20 3.40 15.38 2.78
N ASN A 21 3.65 16.34 1.88
CA ASN A 21 4.95 16.49 1.25
C ASN A 21 6.03 16.86 2.25
N LEU A 22 5.74 17.81 3.16
CA LEU A 22 6.65 18.17 4.24
C LEU A 22 6.93 16.98 5.17
N ALA A 23 5.91 16.22 5.56
CA ALA A 23 6.08 15.03 6.39
C ALA A 23 6.86 13.92 5.65
N GLY A 24 6.62 13.77 4.34
CA GLY A 24 7.31 12.82 3.48
C GLY A 24 8.82 13.00 3.45
N ASP A 25 9.30 14.24 3.51
CA ASP A 25 10.74 14.56 3.55
C ASP A 25 11.48 13.98 4.77
N TYR A 26 10.73 13.61 5.82
CA TYR A 26 11.27 13.00 7.04
C TYR A 26 11.01 11.49 7.13
N CYS A 27 10.45 10.87 6.10
CA CYS A 27 10.07 9.46 6.12
C CYS A 27 11.01 8.60 5.29
N SER A 28 11.49 7.48 5.84
CA SER A 28 12.20 6.45 5.09
C SER A 28 11.29 5.63 4.17
N GLY A 29 10.00 5.61 4.43
CA GLY A 29 9.01 4.88 3.61
C GLY A 29 7.69 5.64 3.48
N ILE A 30 7.12 5.63 2.26
CA ILE A 30 5.85 6.26 1.94
C ILE A 30 4.97 5.25 1.21
N ILE A 31 3.75 5.05 1.71
CA ILE A 31 2.77 4.13 1.15
C ILE A 31 1.47 4.90 0.91
N GLY A 32 0.86 4.70 -0.24
CA GLY A 32 -0.42 5.30 -0.57
C GLY A 32 -1.07 4.60 -1.76
N ASN A 33 -2.31 4.96 -2.04
CA ASN A 33 -2.99 4.54 -3.25
C ASN A 33 -2.83 5.56 -4.39
N ASP A 34 -3.39 5.27 -5.55
CA ASP A 34 -3.34 6.10 -6.74
C ASP A 34 -3.95 7.51 -6.51
N ASP A 35 -5.12 7.62 -5.87
CA ASP A 35 -5.74 8.90 -5.54
C ASP A 35 -4.88 9.72 -4.57
N GLU A 36 -4.30 9.07 -3.57
CA GLU A 36 -3.45 9.72 -2.56
C GLU A 36 -2.17 10.30 -3.18
N PHE A 37 -1.49 9.55 -4.03
CA PHE A 37 -0.32 10.06 -4.75
C PHE A 37 -0.68 11.13 -5.79
N ALA A 38 -1.87 11.06 -6.39
CA ALA A 38 -2.37 12.11 -7.27
C ALA A 38 -2.53 13.44 -6.51
N ILE A 39 -3.06 13.41 -5.30
CA ILE A 39 -3.16 14.58 -4.41
C ILE A 39 -1.77 15.13 -4.08
N LEU A 40 -0.84 14.27 -3.68
CA LEU A 40 0.53 14.70 -3.35
C LEU A 40 1.23 15.35 -4.55
N SER A 41 1.00 14.85 -5.76
CA SER A 41 1.54 15.44 -6.99
C SER A 41 0.93 16.81 -7.29
N GLY A 42 -0.35 17.00 -6.96
CA GLY A 42 -1.19 18.11 -7.41
C GLY A 42 -1.58 18.01 -8.87
N ASN A 43 -1.43 16.83 -9.46
CA ASN A 43 -1.87 16.49 -10.80
C ASN A 43 -2.48 15.08 -10.77
N TYR A 44 -3.79 14.98 -10.94
CA TYR A 44 -4.53 13.72 -10.84
C TYR A 44 -4.11 12.66 -11.87
N ASP A 45 -3.46 13.07 -12.96
CA ASP A 45 -2.97 12.16 -13.99
C ASP A 45 -1.52 11.67 -13.76
N ASP A 46 -0.83 12.16 -12.73
CA ASP A 46 0.62 11.91 -12.53
C ASP A 46 0.98 11.34 -11.13
N GLY A 47 0.08 10.63 -10.49
CA GLY A 47 0.33 10.02 -9.19
C GLY A 47 1.51 9.03 -9.23
N LEU A 48 1.57 8.17 -10.24
CA LEU A 48 2.67 7.20 -10.41
C LEU A 48 4.01 7.88 -10.71
N GLY A 49 4.01 8.88 -11.59
CA GLY A 49 5.23 9.65 -11.90
C GLY A 49 5.75 10.37 -10.66
N TYR A 50 4.84 10.88 -9.83
CA TYR A 50 5.20 11.50 -8.57
C TYR A 50 5.76 10.50 -7.55
N ALA A 51 5.14 9.32 -7.39
CA ALA A 51 5.65 8.25 -6.54
C ALA A 51 7.09 7.85 -6.94
N LYS A 52 7.34 7.71 -8.25
CA LYS A 52 8.67 7.45 -8.78
C LYS A 52 9.65 8.60 -8.52
N LYS A 53 9.21 9.85 -8.63
CA LYS A 53 10.05 11.03 -8.36
C LYS A 53 10.50 11.07 -6.90
N ILE A 54 9.60 10.88 -5.94
CA ILE A 54 9.96 10.94 -4.52
C ILE A 54 10.77 9.75 -4.05
N SER A 55 10.76 8.61 -4.76
CA SER A 55 11.59 7.45 -4.43
C SER A 55 13.09 7.71 -4.58
N SER A 56 13.51 8.82 -5.19
CA SER A 56 14.91 9.25 -5.19
C SER A 56 15.38 9.76 -3.82
N ASN A 57 14.46 10.15 -2.95
CA ASN A 57 14.75 10.73 -1.63
C ASN A 57 14.18 9.88 -0.47
N CYS A 58 13.63 8.71 -0.79
CA CYS A 58 12.96 7.84 0.17
C CYS A 58 13.35 6.38 -0.09
N ASP A 59 13.69 5.62 0.94
CA ASP A 59 14.20 4.25 0.81
C ASP A 59 13.14 3.29 0.23
N LEU A 60 11.85 3.57 0.50
CA LEU A 60 10.72 2.73 0.08
C LEU A 60 9.51 3.58 -0.29
N VAL A 61 9.04 3.46 -1.52
CA VAL A 61 7.75 4.04 -1.94
C VAL A 61 6.87 2.95 -2.50
N ILE A 62 5.64 2.81 -1.99
CA ILE A 62 4.66 1.82 -2.47
C ILE A 62 3.41 2.52 -2.98
N TYR A 63 3.21 2.42 -4.27
CA TYR A 63 2.05 2.92 -5.01
C TYR A 63 1.03 1.79 -5.19
N LYS A 64 -0.11 1.86 -4.51
CA LYS A 64 -1.17 0.84 -4.54
C LYS A 64 -2.23 1.20 -5.57
N MET A 65 -2.71 0.22 -6.32
CA MET A 65 -3.70 0.38 -7.40
C MET A 65 -4.91 -0.56 -7.21
N GLY A 66 -5.29 -0.82 -5.96
CA GLY A 66 -6.40 -1.72 -5.64
C GLY A 66 -6.20 -3.13 -6.20
N GLU A 67 -7.16 -3.60 -6.99
CA GLU A 67 -7.13 -4.96 -7.58
C GLU A 67 -6.02 -5.16 -8.63
N LYS A 68 -5.48 -4.10 -9.19
CA LYS A 68 -4.33 -4.15 -10.10
C LYS A 68 -3.01 -4.44 -9.38
N GLY A 69 -2.98 -4.34 -8.05
CA GLY A 69 -1.80 -4.61 -7.24
C GLY A 69 -1.03 -3.35 -6.83
N SER A 70 0.29 -3.40 -6.88
CA SER A 70 1.16 -2.30 -6.47
C SER A 70 2.44 -2.21 -7.29
N ILE A 71 2.99 -1.01 -7.34
CA ILE A 71 4.34 -0.73 -7.83
C ILE A 71 5.15 -0.20 -6.66
N THR A 72 6.27 -0.84 -6.38
CA THR A 72 7.17 -0.49 -5.28
C THR A 72 8.50 -0.01 -5.85
N PHE A 73 8.95 1.13 -5.37
CA PHE A 73 10.27 1.67 -5.66
C PHE A 73 11.14 1.53 -4.41
N ALA A 74 12.22 0.78 -4.52
CA ALA A 74 13.20 0.57 -3.45
C ALA A 74 14.56 0.19 -4.04
N ASN A 75 15.67 0.63 -3.45
CA ASN A 75 17.03 0.30 -3.86
C ASN A 75 17.31 0.58 -5.36
N ASN A 76 16.74 1.64 -5.92
CA ASN A 76 16.76 1.96 -7.36
C ASN A 76 16.11 0.90 -8.27
N GLU A 77 15.30 0.02 -7.72
CA GLU A 77 14.52 -0.97 -8.46
C GLU A 77 13.03 -0.62 -8.44
N GLU A 78 12.33 -1.05 -9.49
CA GLU A 78 10.88 -0.99 -9.61
C GLU A 78 10.33 -2.41 -9.55
N ILE A 79 9.56 -2.72 -8.51
CA ILE A 79 8.99 -4.04 -8.26
C ILE A 79 7.47 -3.95 -8.46
N GLN A 80 6.97 -4.56 -9.52
CA GLN A 80 5.52 -4.70 -9.72
C GLN A 80 5.03 -6.00 -9.11
N ARG A 81 3.93 -5.93 -8.34
CA ARG A 81 3.26 -7.10 -7.76
C ARG A 81 1.76 -6.97 -7.90
N GLY A 82 1.14 -8.08 -8.19
CA GLY A 82 -0.32 -8.18 -8.24
C GLY A 82 -0.95 -8.30 -6.86
N THR A 83 -2.19 -8.76 -6.86
CA THR A 83 -2.95 -9.04 -5.65
C THR A 83 -3.57 -10.44 -5.73
N PHE A 84 -4.13 -10.93 -4.63
CA PHE A 84 -4.86 -12.17 -4.59
C PHE A 84 -6.33 -11.90 -4.98
N PRO A 85 -6.83 -12.47 -6.08
CA PRO A 85 -8.21 -12.26 -6.50
C PRO A 85 -9.19 -12.82 -5.47
N VAL A 86 -10.02 -11.97 -4.91
CA VAL A 86 -11.09 -12.32 -3.97
C VAL A 86 -12.36 -11.55 -4.30
N LYS A 87 -13.49 -12.03 -3.81
CA LYS A 87 -14.74 -11.27 -3.87
C LYS A 87 -14.85 -10.37 -2.64
N PRO A 88 -14.60 -9.06 -2.76
CA PRO A 88 -14.59 -8.19 -1.60
C PRO A 88 -16.01 -8.02 -1.04
N LEU A 89 -16.12 -8.02 0.28
CA LEU A 89 -17.31 -7.62 1.01
C LEU A 89 -17.31 -6.11 1.26
N LYS A 90 -16.14 -5.58 1.62
CA LYS A 90 -15.91 -4.15 1.84
C LYS A 90 -14.41 -3.82 1.75
N PRO A 91 -14.04 -2.62 1.24
CA PRO A 91 -12.63 -2.24 1.08
C PRO A 91 -11.97 -1.74 2.38
N THR A 92 -12.74 -1.41 3.42
CA THR A 92 -12.23 -0.77 4.64
C THR A 92 -11.26 -1.67 5.39
N GLY A 93 -10.09 -1.14 5.74
CA GLY A 93 -9.04 -1.84 6.47
C GLY A 93 -8.01 -2.56 5.60
N ALA A 94 -8.20 -2.58 4.27
CA ALA A 94 -7.24 -3.19 3.35
C ALA A 94 -5.86 -2.52 3.42
N GLY A 95 -5.80 -1.18 3.45
CA GLY A 95 -4.56 -0.41 3.58
C GLY A 95 -3.82 -0.73 4.87
N ASP A 96 -4.54 -0.68 6.01
CA ASP A 96 -3.99 -0.99 7.33
C ASP A 96 -3.45 -2.43 7.40
N ALA A 97 -4.20 -3.40 6.86
CA ALA A 97 -3.79 -4.80 6.81
C ALA A 97 -2.54 -4.97 5.94
N PHE A 98 -2.50 -4.34 4.77
CA PHE A 98 -1.34 -4.36 3.89
C PHE A 98 -0.11 -3.79 4.60
N MET A 99 -0.20 -2.58 5.13
CA MET A 99 0.92 -1.89 5.75
C MET A 99 1.41 -2.61 7.01
N GLY A 100 0.50 -2.99 7.91
CA GLY A 100 0.86 -3.70 9.14
C GLY A 100 1.54 -5.03 8.87
N SER A 101 1.02 -5.81 7.90
CA SER A 101 1.61 -7.10 7.52
C SER A 101 2.93 -6.97 6.77
N LEU A 102 3.07 -5.97 5.90
CA LEU A 102 4.33 -5.63 5.23
C LEU A 102 5.43 -5.32 6.26
N ILE A 103 5.16 -4.41 7.20
CA ILE A 103 6.12 -4.03 8.24
C ILE A 103 6.46 -5.22 9.12
N GLY A 104 5.45 -5.99 9.55
CA GLY A 104 5.63 -7.20 10.33
C GLY A 104 6.50 -8.25 9.62
N ALA A 105 6.35 -8.41 8.31
CA ALA A 105 7.16 -9.31 7.50
C ALA A 105 8.61 -8.81 7.40
N ILE A 106 8.83 -7.51 7.15
CA ILE A 106 10.18 -6.92 7.12
C ILE A 106 10.89 -7.13 8.45
N LEU A 107 10.22 -6.87 9.57
CA LEU A 107 10.77 -7.08 10.92
C LEU A 107 11.09 -8.55 11.24
N LYS A 108 10.45 -9.48 10.53
CA LYS A 108 10.73 -10.92 10.59
C LYS A 108 11.77 -11.39 9.56
N ASN A 109 12.46 -10.44 8.91
CA ASN A 109 13.50 -10.67 7.90
C ASN A 109 13.03 -11.40 6.63
N TYR A 110 11.77 -11.28 6.25
CA TYR A 110 11.35 -11.62 4.89
C TYR A 110 11.95 -10.60 3.90
N ASP A 111 12.29 -11.08 2.70
CA ASP A 111 12.67 -10.16 1.62
C ASP A 111 11.51 -9.24 1.24
N LEU A 112 11.82 -8.11 0.61
CA LEU A 112 10.83 -7.09 0.28
C LEU A 112 9.72 -7.61 -0.63
N GLN A 113 10.04 -8.45 -1.62
CA GLN A 113 9.05 -9.00 -2.54
C GLN A 113 8.06 -9.88 -1.78
N LYS A 114 8.56 -10.74 -0.89
CA LYS A 114 7.72 -11.59 -0.04
C LYS A 114 6.91 -10.78 0.96
N ALA A 115 7.48 -9.72 1.51
CA ALA A 115 6.78 -8.83 2.43
C ALA A 115 5.60 -8.12 1.74
N ILE A 116 5.77 -7.67 0.48
CA ILE A 116 4.69 -7.09 -0.34
C ILE A 116 3.59 -8.12 -0.60
N GLU A 117 3.94 -9.36 -0.93
CA GLU A 117 2.97 -10.44 -1.13
C GLU A 117 2.18 -10.76 0.15
N ILE A 118 2.85 -10.80 1.32
CA ILE A 118 2.23 -10.96 2.63
C ILE A 118 1.25 -9.81 2.91
N GLY A 119 1.65 -8.57 2.64
CA GLY A 119 0.75 -7.41 2.74
C GLY A 119 -0.47 -7.53 1.83
N SER A 120 -0.27 -7.92 0.56
CA SER A 120 -1.35 -8.14 -0.40
C SER A 120 -2.31 -9.25 0.04
N ALA A 121 -1.80 -10.34 0.59
CA ALA A 121 -2.62 -11.44 1.10
C ALA A 121 -3.44 -11.02 2.31
N ALA A 122 -2.84 -10.30 3.26
CA ALA A 122 -3.55 -9.77 4.42
C ALA A 122 -4.68 -8.81 4.02
N ALA A 123 -4.42 -7.91 3.06
CA ALA A 123 -5.42 -7.02 2.50
C ALA A 123 -6.57 -7.81 1.85
N ALA A 124 -6.26 -8.85 1.05
CA ALA A 124 -7.25 -9.71 0.42
C ALA A 124 -8.13 -10.43 1.47
N ILE A 125 -7.55 -10.94 2.55
CA ILE A 125 -8.30 -11.57 3.64
C ILE A 125 -9.26 -10.57 4.29
N VAL A 126 -8.78 -9.39 4.66
CA VAL A 126 -9.57 -8.38 5.38
C VAL A 126 -10.78 -7.92 4.60
N VAL A 127 -10.65 -7.69 3.29
CA VAL A 127 -11.78 -7.23 2.48
C VAL A 127 -12.90 -8.26 2.33
N THR A 128 -12.65 -9.53 2.64
CA THR A 128 -13.66 -10.61 2.63
C THR A 128 -14.39 -10.78 3.95
N LYS A 129 -13.98 -10.09 5.01
CA LYS A 129 -14.52 -10.22 6.37
C LYS A 129 -15.29 -8.99 6.82
N VAL A 130 -16.15 -9.16 7.82
CA VAL A 130 -16.84 -8.05 8.48
C VAL A 130 -15.97 -7.52 9.62
N GLY A 131 -15.89 -6.21 9.74
CA GLY A 131 -15.05 -5.55 10.75
C GLY A 131 -13.72 -5.04 10.14
N CYS A 132 -12.97 -4.23 10.87
CA CYS A 132 -11.62 -3.80 10.54
C CYS A 132 -10.64 -4.57 11.45
N ALA A 133 -10.43 -4.09 12.66
CA ALA A 133 -9.52 -4.74 13.61
C ALA A 133 -9.86 -6.22 13.89
N PRO A 134 -11.14 -6.62 14.07
CA PRO A 134 -11.47 -8.05 14.24
C PRO A 134 -11.24 -8.92 12.99
N ALA A 135 -11.10 -8.29 11.82
CA ALA A 135 -10.86 -9.00 10.55
C ALA A 135 -9.37 -9.18 10.23
N MET A 136 -8.48 -8.52 10.97
CA MET A 136 -7.03 -8.60 10.73
C MET A 136 -6.54 -10.03 10.94
N PRO A 137 -5.86 -10.62 9.93
CA PRO A 137 -5.31 -11.96 10.04
C PRO A 137 -4.02 -11.96 10.86
N ASP A 138 -3.71 -13.07 11.48
CA ASP A 138 -2.36 -13.35 11.96
C ASP A 138 -1.46 -13.87 10.80
N LEU A 139 -0.16 -14.01 11.08
CA LEU A 139 0.79 -14.41 10.03
C LEU A 139 0.52 -15.84 9.53
N ASP A 140 0.11 -16.75 10.39
CA ASP A 140 -0.14 -18.15 10.01
C ASP A 140 -1.35 -18.24 9.08
N GLU A 141 -2.42 -17.48 9.36
CA GLU A 141 -3.58 -17.35 8.47
C GLU A 141 -3.18 -16.77 7.11
N VAL A 142 -2.32 -15.72 7.09
CA VAL A 142 -1.83 -15.13 5.85
C VAL A 142 -1.01 -16.15 5.04
N LEU A 143 -0.09 -16.85 5.67
CA LEU A 143 0.76 -17.84 4.98
C LEU A 143 -0.05 -19.02 4.44
N ASP A 144 -1.05 -19.48 5.19
CA ASP A 144 -1.95 -20.55 4.73
C ASP A 144 -2.85 -20.08 3.59
N PHE A 145 -3.34 -18.85 3.64
CA PHE A 145 -4.07 -18.24 2.52
C PHE A 145 -3.22 -18.20 1.24
N MET A 146 -1.95 -17.78 1.35
CA MET A 146 -1.00 -17.71 0.22
C MET A 146 -0.67 -19.09 -0.38
N LYS A 147 -0.67 -20.15 0.41
CA LYS A 147 -0.48 -21.53 -0.10
C LYS A 147 -1.65 -22.01 -0.96
N ASN A 148 -2.85 -21.55 -0.65
CA ASN A 148 -4.10 -22.02 -1.26
C ASN A 148 -4.62 -21.10 -2.37
N ASN A 149 -4.00 -19.93 -2.58
CA ASN A 149 -4.42 -18.94 -3.55
C ASN A 149 -3.22 -18.44 -4.37
N ASN A 150 -3.47 -18.10 -5.62
CA ASN A 150 -2.46 -17.57 -6.51
C ASN A 150 -2.56 -16.04 -6.60
N ILE A 151 -1.42 -15.38 -6.48
CA ILE A 151 -1.30 -13.95 -6.77
C ILE A 151 -1.38 -13.73 -8.29
N ASN A 152 -2.09 -12.72 -8.75
CA ASN A 152 -2.10 -12.33 -10.16
C ASN A 152 -0.80 -11.60 -10.54
N LYS A 153 -0.60 -11.31 -11.85
CA LYS A 153 0.65 -10.67 -12.31
C LYS A 153 0.74 -9.18 -12.00
N GLY A 154 -0.36 -8.58 -11.55
CA GLY A 154 -0.47 -7.12 -11.48
C GLY A 154 -0.61 -6.47 -12.87
N GLU A 155 -1.28 -5.31 -12.91
CA GLU A 155 -1.50 -4.52 -14.12
C GLU A 155 -1.03 -3.08 -13.88
N ARG A 156 -0.64 -2.38 -14.95
CA ARG A 156 -0.32 -0.94 -14.92
C ARG A 156 -1.53 -0.11 -15.29
#